data_2eddb390b1b32c23d47516caa9326ee2
#
_entry.id   2eddb390b1b32c23d47516caa9326ee2
#
_cell.length_a   1.000
_cell.length_b   1.000
_cell.length_c   1.000
_cell.angle_alpha   90.00
_cell.angle_beta   90.00
_cell.angle_gamma   90.00
#
_symmetry.space_group_name_H-M   'P 1'
#
loop_
_entity.id
_entity.type
_entity.pdbx_description
1 polymer ?
#
loop_
_entity_poly.entity_id
_entity_poly.type
_entity_poly.pdbx_seq_one_letter_code
_entity_poly.pdbx_strand_id
1 'polypeptide(L)'
;MKKLTRRRMMAWLSASLLGPLAYAANIAAQVTAAQVQNDRGRTRIFIDTNHKIAYRYFTLANPHRLVIDLDGIHQNLPLTRLAQQIDKQHPLIKNIRIGQQNAKTLRLVIDLKQPAKVVVTATPLDQGNKQRIYIELAGSGSNTESSAQNDNPPHEDAIGSLIQQQTPSAAQKQPAPQANRRTRKPVIMLDPGHGGVDPGAIGPGGVKEKDVAFAVALAAQSQLKAKGYIVHMTRTTDVKIPLLARRQKARQVNADLFISIHANSAEGAPTARGVDVYIWGHANSERVRRLAKSENDADLVDGLPSVGNKDVDTILSDMMQSQTTADSTRLGSLILRNISGKVKLHRSQVDTANFLVLRSLDIPSVLLEMGFISNPQDEKLLSSANYQRSIAAGIAQAVEQYMKHVTLN
;
A
#
# COMPACT_ATOMS: atom_id res chain seq x y z
N MET A 1 -23.69 69.67 51.92
CA MET A 1 -24.85 69.08 52.67
C MET A 1 -25.41 67.91 51.87
N LYS A 2 -25.72 66.84 52.62
CA LYS A 2 -26.42 65.60 52.26
C LYS A 2 -25.50 64.45 51.88
N LYS A 3 -25.16 63.68 52.81
CA LYS A 3 -25.59 62.39 53.45
C LYS A 3 -25.33 61.16 52.61
N LEU A 4 -24.33 60.42 53.14
CA LEU A 4 -24.06 59.00 52.84
C LEU A 4 -25.25 58.10 53.12
N THR A 5 -25.46 57.07 52.33
CA THR A 5 -26.08 55.82 52.78
C THR A 5 -25.30 54.66 52.27
N ARG A 6 -24.75 53.91 53.21
CA ARG A 6 -24.13 52.57 53.01
C ARG A 6 -25.19 51.56 52.69
N ARG A 7 -24.98 50.79 51.59
CA ARG A 7 -25.65 49.50 51.43
C ARG A 7 -24.57 48.44 51.33
N ARG A 8 -24.53 47.61 52.38
CA ARG A 8 -23.75 46.36 52.41
C ARG A 8 -24.32 45.41 51.37
N MET A 9 -23.51 44.91 50.48
CA MET A 9 -23.83 43.79 49.61
C MET A 9 -22.91 42.63 50.02
N MET A 10 -23.54 41.60 50.59
CA MET A 10 -22.91 40.32 50.90
C MET A 10 -22.55 39.64 49.58
N ALA A 11 -21.24 39.43 49.35
CA ALA A 11 -20.77 38.58 48.31
C ALA A 11 -20.76 37.11 48.78
N TRP A 12 -21.56 36.29 48.15
CA TRP A 12 -21.49 34.86 48.30
C TRP A 12 -20.25 34.33 47.56
N LEU A 13 -19.29 33.79 48.29
CA LEU A 13 -18.21 33.00 47.72
C LEU A 13 -18.79 31.61 47.38
N SER A 14 -19.05 31.38 46.11
CA SER A 14 -19.22 30.02 45.57
C SER A 14 -17.82 29.50 45.24
N ALA A 15 -17.28 28.65 46.11
CA ALA A 15 -16.09 27.87 45.84
C ALA A 15 -16.39 26.81 44.78
N SER A 16 -16.05 27.11 43.53
CA SER A 16 -16.04 26.10 42.48
C SER A 16 -14.84 25.19 42.68
N LEU A 17 -15.07 23.96 43.16
CA LEU A 17 -14.15 22.88 43.14
C LEU A 17 -13.90 22.47 41.67
N LEU A 18 -12.98 23.12 40.99
CA LEU A 18 -12.37 22.59 39.76
C LEU A 18 -11.31 21.58 40.20
N GLY A 19 -11.71 20.30 40.21
CA GLY A 19 -10.76 19.21 40.31
C GLY A 19 -9.79 19.28 39.10
N PRO A 20 -8.53 18.88 39.23
CA PRO A 20 -7.62 18.85 38.11
C PRO A 20 -8.12 17.80 37.13
N LEU A 21 -8.59 18.24 35.96
CA LEU A 21 -8.69 17.41 34.78
C LEU A 21 -7.29 16.88 34.50
N ALA A 22 -7.02 15.66 34.95
CA ALA A 22 -5.84 14.94 34.53
C ALA A 22 -5.94 14.75 33.02
N TYR A 23 -5.31 15.67 32.28
CA TYR A 23 -5.00 15.48 30.87
C TYR A 23 -4.03 14.29 30.84
N ALA A 24 -4.56 13.09 30.58
CA ALA A 24 -3.75 11.94 30.22
C ALA A 24 -3.06 12.32 28.91
N ALA A 25 -1.85 12.87 29.01
CA ALA A 25 -0.99 13.10 27.86
C ALA A 25 -0.81 11.72 27.21
N ASN A 26 -1.36 11.58 26.02
CA ASN A 26 -1.17 10.39 25.20
C ASN A 26 0.32 10.40 24.82
N ILE A 27 1.17 9.79 25.67
CA ILE A 27 2.61 9.75 25.46
C ILE A 27 2.83 8.90 24.22
N ALA A 28 3.19 9.55 23.11
CA ALA A 28 3.50 8.87 21.85
C ALA A 28 4.58 7.81 22.09
N ALA A 29 4.44 6.67 21.43
CA ALA A 29 5.43 5.62 21.49
C ALA A 29 6.78 6.14 20.95
N GLN A 30 7.87 5.87 21.66
CA GLN A 30 9.21 6.33 21.32
C GLN A 30 10.23 5.20 21.47
N VAL A 31 11.24 5.20 20.63
CA VAL A 31 12.43 4.37 20.82
C VAL A 31 13.29 4.99 21.91
N THR A 32 13.57 4.20 22.95
CA THR A 32 14.38 4.63 24.10
C THR A 32 15.85 4.23 23.95
N ALA A 33 16.12 3.10 23.26
CA ALA A 33 17.47 2.66 22.93
C ALA A 33 17.46 1.90 21.60
N ALA A 34 18.59 1.98 20.87
CA ALA A 34 18.83 1.17 19.69
C ALA A 34 20.33 0.82 19.62
N GLN A 35 20.66 -0.46 19.49
CA GLN A 35 22.02 -0.97 19.56
C GLN A 35 22.28 -2.09 18.57
N VAL A 36 23.51 -2.17 18.07
CA VAL A 36 24.01 -3.27 17.25
C VAL A 36 25.07 -4.03 18.04
N GLN A 37 24.95 -5.35 18.07
CA GLN A 37 25.94 -6.25 18.67
C GLN A 37 26.35 -7.30 17.64
N ASN A 38 27.65 -7.53 17.52
CA ASN A 38 28.21 -8.54 16.64
C ASN A 38 28.80 -9.66 17.50
N ASP A 39 28.35 -10.89 17.26
CA ASP A 39 28.84 -12.07 17.98
C ASP A 39 29.00 -13.24 17.00
N ARG A 40 30.27 -13.75 16.86
CA ARG A 40 30.62 -14.98 16.12
C ARG A 40 29.91 -15.16 14.77
N GLY A 41 29.90 -14.11 13.94
CA GLY A 41 29.27 -14.15 12.60
C GLY A 41 27.78 -13.91 12.57
N ARG A 42 27.16 -13.61 13.71
CA ARG A 42 25.77 -13.15 13.84
C ARG A 42 25.75 -11.68 14.21
N THR A 43 24.82 -10.96 13.65
CA THR A 43 24.55 -9.57 14.03
C THR A 43 23.20 -9.49 14.68
N ARG A 44 23.17 -8.89 15.86
CA ARG A 44 21.97 -8.67 16.65
C ARG A 44 21.69 -7.17 16.76
N ILE A 45 20.47 -6.77 16.49
CA ILE A 45 20.02 -5.39 16.65
C ILE A 45 18.88 -5.38 17.65
N PHE A 46 18.97 -4.50 18.63
CA PHE A 46 17.96 -4.30 19.66
C PHE A 46 17.35 -2.91 19.50
N ILE A 47 16.01 -2.85 19.54
CA ILE A 47 15.26 -1.59 19.54
C ILE A 47 14.29 -1.63 20.71
N ASP A 48 14.55 -0.80 21.72
CA ASP A 48 13.72 -0.69 22.92
C ASP A 48 12.72 0.45 22.76
N THR A 49 11.49 0.21 23.16
CA THR A 49 10.41 1.19 23.09
C THR A 49 9.77 1.39 24.47
N ASN A 50 9.29 2.60 24.73
CA ASN A 50 8.60 2.95 25.98
C ASN A 50 7.16 2.40 26.04
N HIS A 51 6.61 1.95 24.89
CA HIS A 51 5.30 1.32 24.79
C HIS A 51 5.36 0.13 23.84
N LYS A 52 4.45 -0.81 24.01
CA LYS A 52 4.23 -1.89 23.03
C LYS A 52 3.75 -1.28 21.72
N ILE A 53 4.45 -1.62 20.62
CA ILE A 53 4.14 -1.14 19.28
C ILE A 53 3.90 -2.33 18.35
N ALA A 54 3.09 -2.11 17.33
CA ALA A 54 3.00 -3.03 16.21
C ALA A 54 4.20 -2.85 15.27
N TYR A 55 4.72 -3.95 14.73
CA TYR A 55 5.78 -3.93 13.73
C TYR A 55 5.52 -4.99 12.67
N ARG A 56 6.08 -4.76 11.49
CA ARG A 56 6.08 -5.71 10.37
C ARG A 56 7.47 -5.77 9.80
N TYR A 57 7.88 -6.91 9.29
CA TYR A 57 9.14 -7.03 8.57
C TYR A 57 9.02 -7.94 7.37
N PHE A 58 9.91 -7.74 6.40
CA PHE A 58 10.05 -8.57 5.23
C PHE A 58 11.47 -8.44 4.67
N THR A 59 11.89 -9.44 3.91
CA THR A 59 13.21 -9.45 3.25
C THR A 59 13.06 -9.24 1.76
N LEU A 60 14.08 -8.63 1.15
CA LEU A 60 14.18 -8.40 -0.27
C LEU A 60 15.47 -9.02 -0.80
N ALA A 61 15.42 -9.60 -2.00
CA ALA A 61 16.59 -10.04 -2.75
C ALA A 61 16.90 -9.03 -3.87
N ASN A 62 18.18 -8.91 -4.23
CA ASN A 62 18.68 -8.09 -5.37
C ASN A 62 18.40 -6.57 -5.28
N PRO A 63 19.09 -5.82 -4.42
CA PRO A 63 20.03 -6.24 -3.40
C PRO A 63 19.34 -6.78 -2.15
N HIS A 64 20.06 -7.62 -1.40
CA HIS A 64 19.55 -8.21 -0.18
C HIS A 64 19.29 -7.15 0.89
N ARG A 65 18.08 -7.15 1.44
CA ARG A 65 17.64 -6.18 2.46
C ARG A 65 16.66 -6.79 3.43
N LEU A 66 16.72 -6.33 4.66
CA LEU A 66 15.64 -6.49 5.64
C LEU A 66 14.97 -5.14 5.83
N VAL A 67 13.66 -5.11 5.73
CA VAL A 67 12.82 -3.94 5.95
C VAL A 67 11.94 -4.18 7.18
N ILE A 68 11.87 -3.20 8.07
CA ILE A 68 11.08 -3.26 9.31
C ILE A 68 10.28 -1.97 9.42
N ASP A 69 8.96 -2.10 9.53
CA ASP A 69 8.04 -1.00 9.79
C ASP A 69 7.66 -1.01 11.27
N LEU A 70 7.80 0.14 11.91
CA LEU A 70 7.48 0.39 13.31
C LEU A 70 6.31 1.36 13.38
N ASP A 71 5.14 0.90 13.83
CA ASP A 71 3.94 1.73 13.88
C ASP A 71 3.91 2.60 15.15
N GLY A 72 3.45 3.84 15.00
CA GLY A 72 3.36 4.82 16.09
C GLY A 72 4.70 5.43 16.52
N ILE A 73 5.80 5.13 15.81
CA ILE A 73 7.15 5.64 16.09
C ILE A 73 7.50 6.78 15.15
N HIS A 74 8.11 7.81 15.72
CA HIS A 74 8.77 8.89 14.98
C HIS A 74 10.29 8.76 15.08
N GLN A 75 10.99 9.23 14.05
CA GLN A 75 12.44 9.23 14.04
C GLN A 75 12.97 10.06 15.22
N ASN A 76 13.92 9.48 15.94
CA ASN A 76 14.55 10.11 17.09
C ASN A 76 16.05 9.78 17.18
N LEU A 77 16.74 10.37 18.15
CA LEU A 77 18.19 10.26 18.27
C LEU A 77 18.73 8.82 18.42
N PRO A 78 18.16 7.91 19.24
CA PRO A 78 18.61 6.53 19.31
C PRO A 78 18.61 5.82 17.96
N LEU A 79 17.54 6.00 17.17
CA LEU A 79 17.45 5.41 15.83
C LEU A 79 18.46 6.02 14.86
N THR A 80 18.61 7.35 14.86
CA THR A 80 19.58 8.02 13.99
C THR A 80 21.01 7.52 14.25
N ARG A 81 21.36 7.27 15.51
CA ARG A 81 22.66 6.73 15.90
C ARG A 81 22.85 5.26 15.52
N LEU A 82 21.77 4.50 15.29
CA LEU A 82 21.87 3.07 14.94
C LEU A 82 22.65 2.89 13.62
N ALA A 83 22.41 3.73 12.63
CA ALA A 83 23.12 3.68 11.35
C ALA A 83 24.64 3.94 11.52
N GLN A 84 25.04 4.74 12.50
CA GLN A 84 26.45 5.08 12.78
C GLN A 84 27.19 3.95 13.50
N GLN A 85 26.50 2.96 14.06
CA GLN A 85 27.09 1.81 14.73
C GLN A 85 27.58 0.71 13.77
N ILE A 86 27.27 0.84 12.47
CA ILE A 86 27.70 -0.13 11.46
C ILE A 86 29.07 0.29 10.89
N ASP A 87 30.05 -0.56 11.11
CA ASP A 87 31.37 -0.43 10.51
C ASP A 87 31.26 -0.67 8.99
N LYS A 88 32.03 0.08 8.18
CA LYS A 88 32.19 -0.13 6.73
C LYS A 88 32.66 -1.55 6.38
N GLN A 89 33.42 -2.18 7.28
CA GLN A 89 33.91 -3.55 7.15
C GLN A 89 32.94 -4.61 7.72
N HIS A 90 31.75 -4.22 8.19
CA HIS A 90 30.80 -5.16 8.75
C HIS A 90 30.49 -6.31 7.78
N PRO A 91 30.57 -7.60 8.19
CA PRO A 91 30.51 -8.74 7.27
C PRO A 91 29.15 -8.91 6.58
N LEU A 92 28.06 -8.58 7.22
CA LEU A 92 26.70 -8.81 6.73
C LEU A 92 25.98 -7.53 6.32
N ILE A 93 26.13 -6.45 7.06
CA ILE A 93 25.39 -5.21 6.85
C ILE A 93 26.22 -4.25 6.01
N LYS A 94 25.63 -3.76 4.94
CA LYS A 94 26.21 -2.71 4.09
C LYS A 94 25.89 -1.32 4.65
N ASN A 95 24.61 -1.11 5.06
CA ASN A 95 24.14 0.15 5.57
C ASN A 95 22.81 -0.04 6.34
N ILE A 96 22.47 0.91 7.21
CA ILE A 96 21.16 1.02 7.84
C ILE A 96 20.58 2.39 7.48
N ARG A 97 19.36 2.40 6.96
CA ARG A 97 18.62 3.61 6.60
C ARG A 97 17.33 3.68 7.41
N ILE A 98 16.99 4.86 7.87
CA ILE A 98 15.83 5.10 8.71
C ILE A 98 15.09 6.31 8.14
N GLY A 99 13.80 6.16 7.94
CA GLY A 99 12.97 7.24 7.44
C GLY A 99 11.51 7.11 7.87
N GLN A 100 10.86 8.24 8.04
CA GLN A 100 9.43 8.28 8.30
C GLN A 100 8.69 7.93 7.01
N GLN A 101 7.98 6.81 6.97
CA GLN A 101 7.23 6.39 5.80
C GLN A 101 5.90 7.14 5.67
N ASN A 102 5.27 7.44 6.80
CA ASN A 102 4.05 8.23 6.90
C ASN A 102 3.93 8.79 8.34
N ALA A 103 2.87 9.54 8.63
CA ALA A 103 2.67 10.16 9.94
C ALA A 103 2.67 9.18 11.13
N LYS A 104 2.51 7.86 10.89
CA LYS A 104 2.40 6.85 11.95
C LYS A 104 3.44 5.74 11.86
N THR A 105 4.13 5.57 10.74
CA THR A 105 5.02 4.43 10.51
C THR A 105 6.43 4.91 10.20
N LEU A 106 7.38 4.48 11.00
CA LEU A 106 8.81 4.65 10.74
C LEU A 106 9.34 3.37 10.09
N ARG A 107 10.13 3.50 9.03
CA ARG A 107 10.76 2.40 8.32
C ARG A 107 12.25 2.33 8.59
N LEU A 108 12.70 1.17 9.00
CA LEU A 108 14.10 0.79 9.12
C LEU A 108 14.46 -0.16 7.98
N VAL A 109 15.49 0.17 7.20
CA VAL A 109 16.00 -0.67 6.11
C VAL A 109 17.44 -1.05 6.41
N ILE A 110 17.71 -2.33 6.47
CA ILE A 110 19.04 -2.90 6.66
C ILE A 110 19.49 -3.47 5.32
N ASP A 111 20.41 -2.78 4.65
CA ASP A 111 21.02 -3.25 3.42
C ASP A 111 22.05 -4.31 3.74
N LEU A 112 21.93 -5.48 3.11
CA LEU A 112 22.80 -6.62 3.34
C LEU A 112 23.80 -6.79 2.19
N LYS A 113 25.03 -7.22 2.52
CA LYS A 113 26.07 -7.52 1.53
C LYS A 113 25.86 -8.86 0.83
N GLN A 114 25.13 -9.77 1.47
CA GLN A 114 24.81 -11.13 1.02
C GLN A 114 23.51 -11.62 1.62
N PRO A 115 22.92 -12.73 1.14
CA PRO A 115 21.76 -13.35 1.79
C PRO A 115 22.04 -13.65 3.25
N ALA A 116 21.07 -13.40 4.12
CA ALA A 116 21.15 -13.71 5.54
C ALA A 116 19.86 -14.38 6.03
N LYS A 117 19.99 -15.30 6.97
CA LYS A 117 18.86 -15.79 7.76
C LYS A 117 18.45 -14.67 8.71
N VAL A 118 17.17 -14.32 8.72
CA VAL A 118 16.61 -13.22 9.50
C VAL A 118 15.60 -13.76 10.50
N VAL A 119 15.75 -13.35 11.76
CA VAL A 119 14.75 -13.58 12.80
C VAL A 119 14.41 -12.23 13.42
N VAL A 120 13.12 -11.90 13.50
CA VAL A 120 12.64 -10.68 14.16
C VAL A 120 11.58 -11.08 15.18
N THR A 121 11.83 -10.77 16.44
CA THR A 121 10.92 -11.06 17.56
C THR A 121 10.76 -9.84 18.45
N ALA A 122 9.72 -9.83 19.28
CA ALA A 122 9.52 -8.77 20.25
C ALA A 122 9.18 -9.37 21.60
N THR A 123 9.85 -8.88 22.66
CA THR A 123 9.67 -9.34 24.03
C THR A 123 9.35 -8.15 24.95
N PRO A 124 8.51 -8.32 25.97
CA PRO A 124 8.36 -7.32 27.03
C PRO A 124 9.71 -7.07 27.73
N LEU A 125 10.00 -5.82 28.08
CA LEU A 125 11.19 -5.44 28.84
C LEU A 125 10.93 -5.39 30.35
N ASP A 126 9.67 -5.19 30.74
CA ASP A 126 9.24 -5.13 32.13
C ASP A 126 7.80 -5.63 32.26
N GLN A 127 7.25 -5.61 33.46
CA GLN A 127 5.83 -5.91 33.71
C GLN A 127 4.88 -4.81 33.23
N GLY A 128 5.41 -3.74 32.62
CA GLY A 128 4.65 -2.63 32.06
C GLY A 128 4.51 -2.73 30.54
N ASN A 129 4.50 -1.56 29.91
CA ASN A 129 4.25 -1.44 28.46
C ASN A 129 5.52 -1.39 27.61
N LYS A 130 6.73 -1.48 28.20
CA LYS A 130 7.98 -1.42 27.44
C LYS A 130 8.21 -2.70 26.66
N GLN A 131 8.81 -2.56 25.48
CA GLN A 131 9.06 -3.67 24.56
C GLN A 131 10.45 -3.57 23.96
N ARG A 132 11.11 -4.73 23.76
CA ARG A 132 12.32 -4.86 22.96
C ARG A 132 11.99 -5.60 21.68
N ILE A 133 12.30 -5.00 20.53
CA ILE A 133 12.32 -5.67 19.23
C ILE A 133 13.76 -6.18 19.05
N TYR A 134 13.88 -7.48 18.82
CA TYR A 134 15.11 -8.19 18.60
C TYR A 134 15.20 -8.63 17.15
N ILE A 135 16.29 -8.29 16.48
CA ILE A 135 16.57 -8.65 15.10
C ILE A 135 17.89 -9.42 15.08
N GLU A 136 17.87 -10.65 14.61
CA GLU A 136 19.08 -11.45 14.40
C GLU A 136 19.30 -11.69 12.91
N LEU A 137 20.53 -11.45 12.46
CA LEU A 137 21.02 -11.70 11.12
C LEU A 137 22.18 -12.69 11.19
N ALA A 138 22.08 -13.82 10.47
CA ALA A 138 23.14 -14.81 10.34
C ALA A 138 23.47 -15.03 8.85
N GLY A 139 24.76 -15.03 8.50
CA GLY A 139 25.19 -15.35 7.14
C GLY A 139 24.95 -16.83 6.81
N SER A 140 24.66 -17.14 5.56
CA SER A 140 24.34 -18.48 5.08
C SER A 140 25.44 -19.55 5.26
N GLY A 141 26.58 -19.19 5.85
CA GLY A 141 27.74 -20.10 6.02
C GLY A 141 28.08 -20.47 7.47
N SER A 142 27.33 -20.06 8.47
CA SER A 142 27.65 -20.39 9.87
C SER A 142 26.81 -21.56 10.38
N ASN A 143 27.27 -22.78 10.13
CA ASN A 143 26.89 -23.93 10.94
C ASN A 143 27.66 -23.86 12.27
N THR A 144 27.00 -23.50 13.35
CA THR A 144 27.46 -23.80 14.71
C THR A 144 26.24 -24.09 15.56
N GLU A 145 26.10 -25.34 15.90
CA GLU A 145 25.22 -25.83 16.97
C GLU A 145 25.59 -25.12 18.27
N SER A 146 24.65 -24.50 18.91
CA SER A 146 24.75 -24.03 20.27
C SER A 146 23.61 -24.61 21.06
N SER A 147 23.97 -25.61 21.87
CA SER A 147 23.20 -26.13 22.98
C SER A 147 22.84 -25.02 23.95
N ALA A 148 21.56 -24.75 24.08
CA ALA A 148 20.98 -24.17 25.29
C ALA A 148 19.62 -24.85 25.50
N GLN A 149 19.62 -25.79 26.44
CA GLN A 149 18.41 -26.32 27.05
C GLN A 149 17.63 -25.18 27.67
N ASN A 150 16.39 -25.05 27.29
CA ASN A 150 15.31 -24.57 28.14
C ASN A 150 13.98 -25.10 27.63
N ASP A 151 13.32 -25.82 28.53
CA ASP A 151 12.02 -26.44 28.36
C ASP A 151 10.92 -25.44 28.09
N ASN A 152 10.27 -25.59 26.89
CA ASN A 152 8.85 -25.35 26.67
C ASN A 152 8.49 -25.94 25.30
N PRO A 153 7.28 -26.52 25.12
CA PRO A 153 6.99 -27.43 24.03
C PRO A 153 6.95 -26.73 22.66
N PRO A 154 7.36 -27.45 21.60
CA PRO A 154 7.50 -26.88 20.27
C PRO A 154 6.14 -26.75 19.58
N HIS A 155 5.85 -25.55 19.07
CA HIS A 155 4.97 -25.44 17.92
C HIS A 155 5.75 -25.90 16.68
N GLU A 156 5.31 -26.98 16.09
CA GLU A 156 5.90 -27.65 14.94
C GLU A 156 6.04 -26.70 13.73
N ASP A 157 7.29 -26.39 13.38
CA ASP A 157 7.65 -25.84 12.08
C ASP A 157 7.77 -26.98 11.05
N ALA A 158 6.65 -27.32 10.43
CA ALA A 158 6.56 -28.39 9.42
C ALA A 158 7.26 -28.06 8.08
N ILE A 159 7.96 -26.94 7.96
CA ILE A 159 8.61 -26.50 6.71
C ILE A 159 10.12 -26.73 6.70
N GLY A 160 10.76 -26.85 7.87
CA GLY A 160 12.22 -27.03 7.98
C GLY A 160 12.74 -28.43 7.63
N SER A 161 11.90 -29.45 7.73
CA SER A 161 12.32 -30.84 7.58
C SER A 161 12.23 -31.40 6.15
N LEU A 162 11.66 -30.68 5.20
CA LEU A 162 11.48 -31.14 3.80
C LEU A 162 12.58 -30.72 2.83
N ILE A 163 13.56 -29.92 3.24
CA ILE A 163 14.62 -29.41 2.34
C ILE A 163 15.91 -30.25 2.41
N GLN A 164 16.02 -31.20 3.33
CA GLN A 164 17.30 -31.88 3.59
C GLN A 164 17.49 -33.27 2.99
N GLN A 165 16.56 -33.74 2.14
CA GLN A 165 16.76 -35.01 1.42
C GLN A 165 16.35 -34.89 -0.04
N GLN A 166 17.30 -34.47 -0.90
CA GLN A 166 17.37 -34.93 -2.28
C GLN A 166 18.64 -34.46 -2.97
N THR A 167 19.66 -35.31 -3.00
CA THR A 167 20.68 -35.35 -4.06
C THR A 167 20.12 -36.06 -5.30
N PRO A 168 20.50 -35.64 -6.52
CA PRO A 168 19.78 -36.08 -7.72
C PRO A 168 20.26 -37.42 -8.22
N SER A 169 19.32 -38.33 -8.44
CA SER A 169 19.51 -39.50 -9.32
C SER A 169 18.42 -39.49 -10.38
N ALA A 170 18.88 -39.65 -11.61
CA ALA A 170 18.22 -39.87 -12.91
C ALA A 170 16.68 -39.98 -13.01
N ALA A 171 16.17 -39.08 -13.83
CA ALA A 171 15.06 -39.21 -14.78
C ALA A 171 13.91 -40.21 -14.50
N GLN A 172 12.84 -39.71 -13.89
CA GLN A 172 11.49 -40.19 -14.17
C GLN A 172 10.54 -38.99 -14.18
N LYS A 173 9.81 -38.79 -15.29
CA LYS A 173 8.73 -37.83 -15.42
C LYS A 173 7.63 -38.13 -14.39
N GLN A 174 7.58 -37.43 -13.28
CA GLN A 174 6.43 -37.40 -12.39
C GLN A 174 5.54 -36.20 -12.74
N PRO A 175 4.21 -36.35 -12.64
CA PRO A 175 3.32 -35.22 -12.87
C PRO A 175 3.59 -34.11 -11.82
N ALA A 176 3.54 -32.88 -12.28
CA ALA A 176 3.76 -31.71 -11.44
C ALA A 176 2.94 -31.75 -10.15
N PRO A 177 3.50 -31.37 -8.98
CA PRO A 177 2.74 -31.32 -7.73
C PRO A 177 1.57 -30.37 -7.92
N GLN A 178 0.37 -30.83 -7.64
CA GLN A 178 -0.81 -29.97 -7.58
C GLN A 178 -0.57 -28.98 -6.45
N ALA A 179 -0.29 -27.72 -6.84
CA ALA A 179 -0.17 -26.62 -5.91
C ALA A 179 -1.43 -26.57 -5.03
N ASN A 180 -1.24 -26.55 -3.71
CA ASN A 180 -2.28 -26.40 -2.71
C ASN A 180 -3.17 -25.20 -3.10
N ARG A 181 -4.37 -25.49 -3.57
CA ARG A 181 -5.36 -24.48 -3.95
C ARG A 181 -5.75 -23.72 -2.69
N ARG A 182 -5.54 -22.43 -2.72
CA ARG A 182 -5.97 -21.52 -1.68
C ARG A 182 -7.42 -21.70 -1.29
N THR A 183 -7.61 -21.56 0.02
CA THR A 183 -8.91 -21.70 0.67
C THR A 183 -9.72 -20.40 0.75
N ARG A 184 -9.09 -19.21 0.49
CA ARG A 184 -9.83 -17.95 0.57
C ARG A 184 -10.28 -17.41 -0.79
N LYS A 185 -11.44 -16.77 -0.82
CA LYS A 185 -11.92 -16.07 -2.02
C LYS A 185 -11.07 -14.84 -2.29
N PRO A 186 -10.68 -14.58 -3.55
CA PRO A 186 -9.97 -13.36 -3.90
C PRO A 186 -10.78 -12.10 -3.60
N VAL A 187 -10.07 -11.06 -3.15
CA VAL A 187 -10.63 -9.75 -2.79
C VAL A 187 -10.26 -8.72 -3.85
N ILE A 188 -11.24 -8.11 -4.48
CA ILE A 188 -11.06 -7.10 -5.51
C ILE A 188 -11.51 -5.74 -4.97
N MET A 189 -10.64 -4.73 -5.07
CA MET A 189 -11.01 -3.34 -4.81
C MET A 189 -11.29 -2.63 -6.14
N LEU A 190 -12.50 -2.13 -6.30
CA LEU A 190 -12.88 -1.22 -7.35
C LEU A 190 -12.84 0.22 -6.82
N ASP A 191 -12.23 1.10 -7.58
CA ASP A 191 -12.07 2.49 -7.21
C ASP A 191 -12.74 3.40 -8.26
N PRO A 192 -14.02 3.73 -8.11
CA PRO A 192 -14.64 4.75 -8.98
C PRO A 192 -14.00 6.11 -8.69
N GLY A 193 -13.37 6.69 -9.72
CA GLY A 193 -12.68 7.98 -9.62
C GLY A 193 -13.60 9.10 -9.14
N HIS A 194 -12.99 10.17 -8.62
CA HIS A 194 -13.69 11.38 -8.17
C HIS A 194 -14.79 11.12 -7.14
N GLY A 195 -15.77 12.05 -7.02
CA GLY A 195 -16.94 11.91 -6.14
C GLY A 195 -17.19 13.15 -5.28
N GLY A 196 -18.42 13.31 -4.83
CA GLY A 196 -18.86 14.44 -4.02
C GLY A 196 -18.67 15.77 -4.75
N VAL A 197 -17.91 16.68 -4.14
CA VAL A 197 -17.60 18.02 -4.70
C VAL A 197 -16.66 17.98 -5.91
N ASP A 198 -15.98 16.85 -6.11
CA ASP A 198 -15.08 16.63 -7.26
C ASP A 198 -15.84 15.90 -8.38
N PRO A 199 -16.28 16.60 -9.44
CA PRO A 199 -17.01 16.00 -10.55
C PRO A 199 -16.13 15.16 -11.48
N GLY A 200 -14.79 15.31 -11.41
CA GLY A 200 -13.88 14.90 -12.47
C GLY A 200 -14.06 15.74 -13.73
N ALA A 201 -13.67 15.23 -14.88
CA ALA A 201 -13.92 15.86 -16.15
C ALA A 201 -15.43 15.92 -16.46
N ILE A 202 -15.83 16.98 -17.17
CA ILE A 202 -17.22 17.19 -17.60
C ILE A 202 -17.24 17.22 -19.11
N GLY A 203 -18.05 16.36 -19.70
CA GLY A 203 -18.22 16.27 -21.13
C GLY A 203 -19.01 17.45 -21.74
N PRO A 204 -18.97 17.67 -23.04
CA PRO A 204 -19.67 18.78 -23.68
C PRO A 204 -21.20 18.69 -23.55
N GLY A 205 -21.77 17.51 -23.30
CA GLY A 205 -23.18 17.31 -23.01
C GLY A 205 -23.51 17.38 -21.49
N GLY A 206 -22.54 17.73 -20.65
CA GLY A 206 -22.72 17.90 -19.21
C GLY A 206 -22.57 16.61 -18.37
N VAL A 207 -22.18 15.50 -18.99
CA VAL A 207 -21.93 14.24 -18.31
C VAL A 207 -20.69 14.38 -17.43
N LYS A 208 -20.80 13.99 -16.16
CA LYS A 208 -19.71 14.06 -15.18
C LYS A 208 -18.99 12.73 -15.09
N GLU A 209 -17.68 12.75 -15.05
CA GLU A 209 -16.84 11.57 -14.92
C GLU A 209 -17.18 10.75 -13.68
N LYS A 210 -17.35 11.38 -12.52
CA LYS A 210 -17.69 10.70 -11.27
C LYS A 210 -18.93 9.79 -11.38
N ASP A 211 -19.91 10.17 -12.20
CA ASP A 211 -21.17 9.44 -12.35
C ASP A 211 -20.99 8.21 -13.25
N VAL A 212 -20.28 8.35 -14.36
CA VAL A 212 -20.02 7.22 -15.27
C VAL A 212 -19.02 6.23 -14.64
N ALA A 213 -18.00 6.71 -13.94
CA ALA A 213 -17.06 5.87 -13.21
C ALA A 213 -17.77 5.02 -12.13
N PHE A 214 -18.69 5.64 -11.40
CA PHE A 214 -19.49 4.95 -10.39
C PHE A 214 -20.45 3.91 -10.99
N ALA A 215 -21.12 4.25 -12.09
CA ALA A 215 -22.02 3.33 -12.78
C ALA A 215 -21.30 2.07 -13.29
N VAL A 216 -20.12 2.24 -13.91
CA VAL A 216 -19.30 1.10 -14.36
C VAL A 216 -18.76 0.28 -13.18
N ALA A 217 -18.32 0.93 -12.10
CA ALA A 217 -17.86 0.23 -10.92
C ALA A 217 -18.98 -0.63 -10.29
N LEU A 218 -20.22 -0.13 -10.21
CA LEU A 218 -21.38 -0.91 -9.73
C LEU A 218 -21.67 -2.11 -10.65
N ALA A 219 -21.63 -1.92 -11.97
CA ALA A 219 -21.85 -2.99 -12.92
C ALA A 219 -20.74 -4.06 -12.83
N ALA A 220 -19.48 -3.65 -12.68
CA ALA A 220 -18.34 -4.55 -12.49
C ALA A 220 -18.43 -5.29 -11.15
N GLN A 221 -18.81 -4.60 -10.06
CA GLN A 221 -19.04 -5.22 -8.76
C GLN A 221 -20.07 -6.35 -8.84
N SER A 222 -21.20 -6.08 -9.48
CA SER A 222 -22.26 -7.09 -9.66
C SER A 222 -21.74 -8.34 -10.38
N GLN A 223 -21.04 -8.15 -11.51
CA GLN A 223 -20.53 -9.25 -12.32
C GLN A 223 -19.42 -10.04 -11.60
N LEU A 224 -18.54 -9.37 -10.90
CA LEU A 224 -17.47 -10.02 -10.12
C LEU A 224 -18.05 -10.80 -8.93
N LYS A 225 -19.03 -10.23 -8.22
CA LYS A 225 -19.72 -10.95 -7.13
C LYS A 225 -20.45 -12.20 -7.64
N ALA A 226 -21.07 -12.12 -8.82
CA ALA A 226 -21.70 -13.30 -9.46
C ALA A 226 -20.70 -14.40 -9.81
N LYS A 227 -19.41 -14.06 -10.02
CA LYS A 227 -18.30 -14.99 -10.22
C LYS A 227 -17.68 -15.51 -8.90
N GLY A 228 -18.20 -15.10 -7.76
CA GLY A 228 -17.80 -15.58 -6.43
C GLY A 228 -16.65 -14.80 -5.78
N TYR A 229 -16.22 -13.67 -6.33
CA TYR A 229 -15.21 -12.78 -5.73
C TYR A 229 -15.79 -11.96 -4.58
N ILE A 230 -14.95 -11.62 -3.61
CA ILE A 230 -15.24 -10.58 -2.62
C ILE A 230 -14.88 -9.25 -3.27
N VAL A 231 -15.86 -8.33 -3.35
CA VAL A 231 -15.66 -7.06 -4.04
C VAL A 231 -16.00 -5.90 -3.13
N HIS A 232 -15.01 -5.06 -2.87
CA HIS A 232 -15.15 -3.80 -2.18
C HIS A 232 -15.05 -2.64 -3.16
N MET A 233 -15.57 -1.49 -2.75
CA MET A 233 -15.45 -0.24 -3.49
C MET A 233 -14.86 0.83 -2.57
N THR A 234 -14.04 1.73 -3.10
CA THR A 234 -13.48 2.85 -2.32
C THR A 234 -14.59 3.80 -1.86
N ARG A 235 -15.61 4.02 -2.69
CA ARG A 235 -16.86 4.71 -2.34
C ARG A 235 -18.07 3.93 -2.81
N THR A 236 -19.16 4.00 -2.05
CA THR A 236 -20.45 3.37 -2.35
C THR A 236 -21.58 4.39 -2.50
N THR A 237 -21.24 5.66 -2.40
CA THR A 237 -22.12 6.83 -2.56
C THR A 237 -21.35 7.94 -3.28
N ASP A 238 -22.02 9.07 -3.56
CA ASP A 238 -21.37 10.24 -4.16
C ASP A 238 -20.64 11.06 -3.09
N VAL A 239 -19.47 10.60 -2.70
CA VAL A 239 -18.57 11.25 -1.72
C VAL A 239 -17.16 11.36 -2.28
N LYS A 240 -16.45 12.44 -1.94
CA LYS A 240 -15.03 12.59 -2.26
C LYS A 240 -14.18 11.73 -1.33
N ILE A 241 -13.27 10.95 -1.90
CA ILE A 241 -12.29 10.13 -1.16
C ILE A 241 -10.88 10.55 -1.63
N PRO A 242 -10.02 11.03 -0.72
CA PRO A 242 -8.63 11.38 -1.05
C PRO A 242 -7.85 10.19 -1.62
N LEU A 243 -6.90 10.45 -2.55
CA LEU A 243 -6.15 9.41 -3.25
C LEU A 243 -5.42 8.44 -2.29
N LEU A 244 -4.82 8.99 -1.22
CA LEU A 244 -4.18 8.16 -0.20
C LEU A 244 -5.19 7.24 0.51
N ALA A 245 -6.38 7.74 0.83
CA ALA A 245 -7.41 6.97 1.51
C ALA A 245 -7.95 5.84 0.63
N ARG A 246 -8.02 6.01 -0.71
CA ARG A 246 -8.40 4.95 -1.66
C ARG A 246 -7.45 3.76 -1.55
N ARG A 247 -6.14 4.01 -1.56
CA ARG A 247 -5.11 2.97 -1.38
C ARG A 247 -5.16 2.31 0.00
N GLN A 248 -5.37 3.11 1.05
CA GLN A 248 -5.50 2.60 2.42
C GLN A 248 -6.69 1.65 2.55
N LYS A 249 -7.84 1.98 1.95
CA LYS A 249 -9.01 1.10 1.92
C LYS A 249 -8.71 -0.25 1.26
N ALA A 250 -7.97 -0.25 0.14
CA ALA A 250 -7.56 -1.50 -0.52
C ALA A 250 -6.69 -2.38 0.39
N ARG A 251 -5.74 -1.77 1.12
CA ARG A 251 -4.90 -2.48 2.08
C ARG A 251 -5.67 -2.99 3.28
N GLN A 252 -6.61 -2.21 3.82
CA GLN A 252 -7.43 -2.59 4.98
C GLN A 252 -8.25 -3.87 4.75
N VAL A 253 -8.70 -4.09 3.51
CA VAL A 253 -9.44 -5.30 3.15
C VAL A 253 -8.55 -6.41 2.58
N ASN A 254 -7.23 -6.23 2.59
CA ASN A 254 -6.26 -7.14 1.97
C ASN A 254 -6.64 -7.47 0.51
N ALA A 255 -6.89 -6.44 -0.29
CA ALA A 255 -7.25 -6.61 -1.68
C ALA A 255 -6.13 -7.31 -2.47
N ASP A 256 -6.51 -8.26 -3.31
CA ASP A 256 -5.60 -8.96 -4.23
C ASP A 256 -5.39 -8.18 -5.53
N LEU A 257 -6.37 -7.34 -5.91
CA LEU A 257 -6.31 -6.45 -7.07
C LEU A 257 -6.95 -5.11 -6.74
N PHE A 258 -6.41 -4.05 -7.34
CA PHE A 258 -6.96 -2.69 -7.30
C PHE A 258 -7.21 -2.20 -8.73
N ILE A 259 -8.45 -1.78 -9.03
CA ILE A 259 -8.84 -1.28 -10.35
C ILE A 259 -9.50 0.08 -10.18
N SER A 260 -8.79 1.15 -10.57
CA SER A 260 -9.31 2.51 -10.61
C SER A 260 -9.99 2.74 -11.96
N ILE A 261 -11.14 3.41 -11.96
CA ILE A 261 -12.04 3.55 -13.10
C ILE A 261 -12.30 5.04 -13.32
N HIS A 262 -11.90 5.54 -14.49
CA HIS A 262 -11.91 6.94 -14.89
C HIS A 262 -12.43 7.13 -16.32
N ALA A 263 -12.67 8.37 -16.72
CA ALA A 263 -13.00 8.76 -18.08
C ALA A 263 -12.14 9.96 -18.51
N ASN A 264 -11.19 9.70 -19.39
CA ASN A 264 -10.15 10.61 -19.84
C ASN A 264 -10.72 11.94 -20.39
N SER A 265 -9.94 12.99 -20.25
CA SER A 265 -10.18 14.27 -20.91
C SER A 265 -8.92 14.74 -21.64
N ALA A 266 -9.06 15.18 -22.88
CA ALA A 266 -7.96 15.67 -23.68
C ALA A 266 -8.25 17.08 -24.20
N GLU A 267 -7.80 18.08 -23.45
CA GLU A 267 -7.80 19.46 -23.95
C GLU A 267 -6.91 19.57 -25.19
N GLY A 268 -7.42 20.22 -26.23
CA GLY A 268 -6.69 20.42 -27.49
C GLY A 268 -6.61 19.19 -28.41
N ALA A 269 -7.24 18.06 -28.06
CA ALA A 269 -7.34 16.88 -28.93
C ALA A 269 -8.77 16.34 -29.03
N PRO A 270 -9.69 17.08 -29.68
CA PRO A 270 -11.10 16.73 -29.71
C PRO A 270 -11.42 15.42 -30.49
N THR A 271 -10.46 14.90 -31.23
CA THR A 271 -10.56 13.64 -31.97
C THR A 271 -10.09 12.42 -31.15
N ALA A 272 -9.47 12.64 -29.99
CA ALA A 272 -9.02 11.54 -29.11
C ALA A 272 -10.24 10.73 -28.64
N ARG A 273 -10.17 9.39 -28.75
CA ARG A 273 -11.27 8.49 -28.47
C ARG A 273 -10.78 7.11 -28.05
N GLY A 274 -11.59 6.45 -27.24
CA GLY A 274 -11.41 5.04 -26.90
C GLY A 274 -10.74 4.80 -25.56
N VAL A 275 -10.59 3.55 -25.21
CA VAL A 275 -10.13 3.06 -23.92
C VAL A 275 -8.60 3.05 -23.83
N ASP A 276 -8.06 3.49 -22.70
CA ASP A 276 -6.65 3.32 -22.30
C ASP A 276 -6.57 2.58 -20.96
N VAL A 277 -5.46 1.88 -20.71
CA VAL A 277 -5.13 1.32 -19.40
C VAL A 277 -3.74 1.74 -19.00
N TYR A 278 -3.61 2.18 -17.76
CA TYR A 278 -2.36 2.65 -17.17
C TYR A 278 -1.99 1.84 -15.94
N ILE A 279 -0.68 1.72 -15.74
CA ILE A 279 -0.08 1.22 -14.50
C ILE A 279 0.86 2.28 -13.92
N TRP A 280 1.25 2.10 -12.67
CA TRP A 280 2.24 2.97 -12.04
C TRP A 280 3.58 2.93 -12.78
N GLY A 281 4.16 4.09 -13.06
CA GLY A 281 5.48 4.22 -13.68
C GLY A 281 5.74 5.62 -14.21
N HIS A 282 6.86 5.78 -14.90
CA HIS A 282 7.18 7.04 -15.56
C HIS A 282 6.32 7.24 -16.81
N ALA A 283 5.79 8.43 -16.98
CA ALA A 283 4.99 8.77 -18.16
C ALA A 283 5.86 8.86 -19.42
N ASN A 284 5.46 8.15 -20.47
CA ASN A 284 6.19 8.07 -21.74
C ASN A 284 5.94 9.26 -22.68
N SER A 285 4.98 10.14 -22.37
CA SER A 285 4.64 11.29 -23.18
C SER A 285 4.14 12.47 -22.34
N GLU A 286 4.23 13.68 -22.90
CA GLU A 286 3.72 14.89 -22.26
C GLU A 286 2.22 14.83 -22.00
N ARG A 287 1.45 14.27 -22.92
CA ARG A 287 0.01 14.07 -22.75
C ARG A 287 -0.28 13.23 -21.52
N VAL A 288 0.42 12.11 -21.36
CA VAL A 288 0.24 11.19 -20.21
C VAL A 288 0.69 11.85 -18.91
N ARG A 289 1.75 12.68 -18.95
CA ARG A 289 2.17 13.47 -17.77
C ARG A 289 1.09 14.47 -17.33
N ARG A 290 0.46 15.16 -18.29
CA ARG A 290 -0.63 16.11 -17.98
C ARG A 290 -1.84 15.38 -17.42
N LEU A 291 -2.22 14.25 -17.99
CA LEU A 291 -3.32 13.43 -17.48
C LEU A 291 -3.03 12.99 -16.03
N ALA A 292 -1.87 12.39 -15.78
CA ALA A 292 -1.52 11.98 -14.42
C ALA A 292 -1.45 13.16 -13.43
N LYS A 293 -1.03 14.35 -13.92
CA LYS A 293 -1.06 15.56 -13.10
C LYS A 293 -2.48 15.99 -12.76
N SER A 294 -3.39 16.01 -13.75
CA SER A 294 -4.79 16.37 -13.53
C SER A 294 -5.44 15.46 -12.48
N GLU A 295 -5.27 14.15 -12.62
CA GLU A 295 -5.80 13.16 -11.66
C GLU A 295 -5.18 13.31 -10.25
N ASN A 296 -3.89 13.60 -10.17
CA ASN A 296 -3.22 13.81 -8.89
C ASN A 296 -3.62 15.13 -8.22
N ASP A 297 -3.92 16.16 -9.00
CA ASP A 297 -4.33 17.49 -8.50
C ASP A 297 -5.75 17.48 -7.91
N ALA A 298 -6.54 16.43 -8.13
CA ALA A 298 -7.86 16.26 -7.51
C ALA A 298 -7.84 16.35 -5.97
N ASP A 299 -6.72 16.00 -5.32
CA ASP A 299 -6.53 16.16 -3.88
C ASP A 299 -6.12 17.58 -3.45
N LEU A 300 -5.55 18.41 -4.36
CA LEU A 300 -5.07 19.76 -4.04
C LEU A 300 -6.21 20.75 -3.80
N VAL A 301 -7.40 20.46 -4.28
CA VAL A 301 -8.60 21.32 -4.10
C VAL A 301 -8.96 21.49 -2.61
N ASP A 302 -8.48 20.61 -1.73
CA ASP A 302 -8.77 20.65 -0.28
C ASP A 302 -7.62 21.23 0.57
N GLY A 303 -6.60 21.83 -0.04
CA GLY A 303 -5.48 22.46 0.70
C GLY A 303 -4.60 21.48 1.48
N LEU A 304 -4.67 20.18 1.19
CA LEU A 304 -3.75 19.20 1.77
C LEU A 304 -2.39 19.32 1.09
N PRO A 305 -1.29 19.55 1.84
CA PRO A 305 0.02 19.68 1.22
C PRO A 305 0.40 18.37 0.53
N SER A 306 0.86 18.49 -0.71
CA SER A 306 1.54 17.41 -1.42
C SER A 306 2.75 16.98 -0.59
N VAL A 307 2.67 15.83 0.07
CA VAL A 307 3.81 15.25 0.80
C VAL A 307 4.70 14.56 -0.22
N GLY A 308 5.48 15.36 -0.94
CA GLY A 308 6.45 14.89 -1.91
C GLY A 308 7.87 15.24 -1.48
N ASN A 309 8.56 14.33 -0.83
CA ASN A 309 10.03 14.36 -0.80
C ASN A 309 10.50 13.42 -1.92
N LYS A 310 10.99 14.01 -3.03
CA LYS A 310 11.21 13.33 -4.32
C LYS A 310 12.32 12.29 -4.32
N ASP A 311 13.26 12.30 -3.39
CA ASP A 311 14.52 11.56 -3.52
C ASP A 311 14.57 10.23 -2.75
N VAL A 312 13.78 10.06 -1.70
CA VAL A 312 13.78 8.83 -0.88
C VAL A 312 12.73 7.83 -1.39
N ASP A 313 11.67 8.33 -2.00
CA ASP A 313 10.58 7.52 -2.54
C ASP A 313 10.95 6.74 -3.81
N THR A 314 11.93 7.21 -4.57
CA THR A 314 12.26 6.67 -5.91
C THR A 314 12.96 5.32 -5.82
N ILE A 315 13.93 5.14 -4.94
CA ILE A 315 14.79 3.94 -4.91
C ILE A 315 14.09 2.71 -4.29
N LEU A 316 13.24 2.90 -3.28
CA LEU A 316 12.46 1.81 -2.68
C LEU A 316 11.26 1.42 -3.54
N SER A 317 10.72 2.38 -4.27
CA SER A 317 9.65 2.16 -5.26
C SER A 317 10.10 1.21 -6.37
N ASP A 318 11.31 1.39 -6.91
CA ASP A 318 11.75 0.70 -8.14
C ASP A 318 11.90 -0.82 -8.01
N MET A 319 12.13 -1.35 -6.82
CA MET A 319 12.46 -2.77 -6.66
C MET A 319 11.28 -3.65 -6.23
N MET A 320 10.40 -3.19 -5.36
CA MET A 320 9.13 -3.87 -5.09
C MET A 320 8.17 -3.70 -6.27
N GLN A 321 8.39 -2.68 -7.06
CA GLN A 321 7.62 -2.33 -8.24
C GLN A 321 7.80 -3.32 -9.39
N SER A 322 8.93 -4.05 -9.49
CA SER A 322 9.15 -4.95 -10.62
C SER A 322 8.13 -6.10 -10.67
N GLN A 323 7.87 -6.79 -9.55
CA GLN A 323 6.89 -7.87 -9.52
C GLN A 323 5.47 -7.33 -9.62
N THR A 324 5.12 -6.34 -8.83
CA THR A 324 3.79 -5.71 -8.86
C THR A 324 3.52 -5.02 -10.19
N THR A 325 4.55 -4.47 -10.84
CA THR A 325 4.46 -3.89 -12.19
C THR A 325 4.19 -4.96 -13.24
N ALA A 326 4.88 -6.12 -13.17
CA ALA A 326 4.61 -7.22 -14.09
C ALA A 326 3.17 -7.75 -13.94
N ASP A 327 2.72 -7.91 -12.71
CA ASP A 327 1.35 -8.34 -12.40
C ASP A 327 0.30 -7.30 -12.81
N SER A 328 0.56 -6.01 -12.59
CA SER A 328 -0.28 -4.90 -13.05
C SER A 328 -0.34 -4.84 -14.58
N THR A 329 0.81 -5.01 -15.27
CA THR A 329 0.88 -5.06 -16.73
C THR A 329 0.06 -6.23 -17.28
N ARG A 330 0.14 -7.39 -16.63
CA ARG A 330 -0.65 -8.57 -17.02
C ARG A 330 -2.13 -8.33 -16.86
N LEU A 331 -2.56 -7.77 -15.72
CA LEU A 331 -3.96 -7.42 -15.47
C LEU A 331 -4.46 -6.41 -16.50
N GLY A 332 -3.73 -5.32 -16.73
CA GLY A 332 -4.07 -4.29 -17.70
C GLY A 332 -4.18 -4.82 -19.13
N SER A 333 -3.25 -5.69 -19.53
CA SER A 333 -3.27 -6.34 -20.85
C SER A 333 -4.48 -7.26 -21.03
N LEU A 334 -4.88 -7.97 -19.95
CA LEU A 334 -6.09 -8.77 -19.95
C LEU A 334 -7.35 -7.90 -20.07
N ILE A 335 -7.40 -6.74 -19.39
CA ILE A 335 -8.50 -5.79 -19.50
C ILE A 335 -8.63 -5.31 -20.96
N LEU A 336 -7.55 -4.79 -21.54
CA LEU A 336 -7.55 -4.34 -22.95
C LEU A 336 -8.01 -5.45 -23.90
N ARG A 337 -7.52 -6.67 -23.74
CA ARG A 337 -7.90 -7.82 -24.57
C ARG A 337 -9.39 -8.14 -24.46
N ASN A 338 -9.94 -8.18 -23.26
CA ASN A 338 -11.33 -8.57 -23.03
C ASN A 338 -12.34 -7.47 -23.39
N ILE A 339 -11.88 -6.21 -23.46
CA ILE A 339 -12.66 -5.06 -23.92
C ILE A 339 -12.56 -4.90 -25.45
N SER A 340 -11.42 -5.26 -26.04
CA SER A 340 -11.20 -5.21 -27.50
C SER A 340 -12.28 -5.98 -28.26
N GLY A 341 -12.72 -5.44 -29.38
CA GLY A 341 -13.82 -6.00 -30.17
C GLY A 341 -15.24 -5.63 -29.68
N LYS A 342 -15.38 -5.13 -28.44
CA LYS A 342 -16.64 -4.63 -27.90
C LYS A 342 -16.70 -3.12 -27.86
N VAL A 343 -15.54 -2.48 -27.63
CA VAL A 343 -15.37 -1.03 -27.58
C VAL A 343 -14.09 -0.63 -28.30
N LYS A 344 -14.04 0.63 -28.74
CA LYS A 344 -12.84 1.19 -29.37
C LYS A 344 -11.72 1.33 -28.33
N LEU A 345 -10.53 0.84 -28.64
CA LEU A 345 -9.32 1.14 -27.88
C LEU A 345 -8.65 2.40 -28.43
N HIS A 346 -8.13 3.27 -27.55
CA HIS A 346 -7.23 4.34 -27.92
C HIS A 346 -5.82 3.79 -28.13
N ARG A 347 -5.39 2.89 -27.25
CA ARG A 347 -4.14 2.13 -27.35
C ARG A 347 -4.37 0.65 -27.12
N SER A 348 -3.62 -0.17 -27.84
CA SER A 348 -3.69 -1.64 -27.70
C SER A 348 -2.77 -2.20 -26.63
N GLN A 349 -1.93 -1.34 -26.03
CA GLN A 349 -0.96 -1.73 -24.98
C GLN A 349 -1.17 -0.88 -23.74
N VAL A 350 -0.81 -1.48 -22.60
CA VAL A 350 -0.78 -0.80 -21.30
C VAL A 350 0.32 0.28 -21.33
N ASP A 351 0.00 1.47 -20.86
CA ASP A 351 0.94 2.58 -20.73
C ASP A 351 1.30 2.81 -19.26
N THR A 352 2.30 3.62 -19.00
CA THR A 352 2.76 3.96 -17.66
C THR A 352 2.60 5.43 -17.35
N ALA A 353 2.18 5.74 -16.12
CA ALA A 353 2.13 7.10 -15.62
C ALA A 353 2.21 7.16 -14.09
N ASN A 354 2.60 8.33 -13.57
CA ASN A 354 2.73 8.58 -12.15
C ASN A 354 1.37 8.93 -11.51
N PHE A 355 0.39 8.04 -11.62
CA PHE A 355 -0.89 8.18 -10.92
C PHE A 355 -0.73 7.84 -9.44
N LEU A 356 -0.89 8.80 -8.54
CA LEU A 356 -0.71 8.58 -7.11
C LEU A 356 -1.66 7.53 -6.55
N VAL A 357 -2.84 7.36 -7.12
CA VAL A 357 -3.80 6.33 -6.70
C VAL A 357 -3.28 4.92 -6.94
N LEU A 358 -2.41 4.71 -7.92
CA LEU A 358 -1.81 3.40 -8.25
C LEU A 358 -0.51 3.12 -7.49
N ARG A 359 0.01 4.09 -6.75
CA ARG A 359 1.27 3.93 -6.01
C ARG A 359 1.10 2.96 -4.83
N SER A 360 0.94 1.68 -5.14
CA SER A 360 0.88 0.61 -4.16
C SER A 360 2.03 -0.36 -4.40
N LEU A 361 2.78 -0.67 -3.35
CA LEU A 361 3.96 -1.53 -3.43
C LEU A 361 3.62 -3.03 -3.38
N ASP A 362 2.39 -3.37 -3.00
CA ASP A 362 1.99 -4.71 -2.57
C ASP A 362 0.70 -5.24 -3.25
N ILE A 363 0.01 -4.41 -4.05
CA ILE A 363 -1.25 -4.79 -4.72
C ILE A 363 -1.12 -4.50 -6.21
N PRO A 364 -1.28 -5.48 -7.11
CA PRO A 364 -1.38 -5.25 -8.55
C PRO A 364 -2.50 -4.26 -8.85
N SER A 365 -2.15 -3.15 -9.53
CA SER A 365 -3.02 -1.98 -9.62
C SER A 365 -3.04 -1.43 -11.04
N VAL A 366 -4.23 -1.13 -11.54
CA VAL A 366 -4.43 -0.50 -12.86
C VAL A 366 -5.40 0.68 -12.76
N LEU A 367 -5.23 1.66 -13.65
CA LEU A 367 -6.20 2.72 -13.90
C LEU A 367 -6.74 2.53 -15.31
N LEU A 368 -8.05 2.40 -15.42
CA LEU A 368 -8.80 2.23 -16.65
C LEU A 368 -9.47 3.54 -17.03
N GLU A 369 -9.06 4.10 -18.14
CA GLU A 369 -9.74 5.19 -18.85
C GLU A 369 -10.75 4.61 -19.83
N MET A 370 -12.02 4.75 -19.52
CA MET A 370 -13.10 4.08 -20.27
C MET A 370 -13.43 4.72 -21.62
N GLY A 371 -12.83 5.84 -21.94
CA GLY A 371 -13.05 6.67 -23.13
C GLY A 371 -12.77 8.12 -22.80
N PHE A 372 -12.83 8.99 -23.80
CA PHE A 372 -12.60 10.42 -23.62
C PHE A 372 -13.93 11.14 -23.41
N ILE A 373 -14.25 11.54 -22.18
CA ILE A 373 -15.50 12.24 -21.87
C ILE A 373 -15.59 13.60 -22.58
N SER A 374 -14.42 14.22 -22.88
CA SER A 374 -14.33 15.45 -23.69
C SER A 374 -14.71 15.26 -25.14
N ASN A 375 -14.82 14.02 -25.65
CA ASN A 375 -15.25 13.72 -27.02
C ASN A 375 -16.75 13.40 -27.03
N PRO A 376 -17.59 14.10 -27.85
CA PRO A 376 -19.05 13.93 -27.86
C PRO A 376 -19.52 12.50 -28.16
N GLN A 377 -18.76 11.75 -28.98
CA GLN A 377 -19.12 10.38 -29.32
C GLN A 377 -18.80 9.42 -28.16
N ASP A 378 -17.67 9.61 -27.48
CA ASP A 378 -17.34 8.80 -26.31
C ASP A 378 -18.20 9.18 -25.10
N GLU A 379 -18.53 10.47 -24.90
CA GLU A 379 -19.46 10.91 -23.87
C GLU A 379 -20.82 10.20 -23.99
N LYS A 380 -21.38 10.15 -25.23
CA LYS A 380 -22.61 9.41 -25.51
C LYS A 380 -22.49 7.92 -25.20
N LEU A 381 -21.35 7.30 -25.51
CA LEU A 381 -21.10 5.91 -25.19
C LEU A 381 -20.98 5.69 -23.66
N LEU A 382 -20.21 6.53 -22.98
CA LEU A 382 -20.00 6.48 -21.52
C LEU A 382 -21.32 6.58 -20.74
N SER A 383 -22.28 7.34 -21.28
CA SER A 383 -23.64 7.48 -20.71
C SER A 383 -24.55 6.28 -21.02
N SER A 384 -24.15 5.39 -21.93
CA SER A 384 -24.94 4.24 -22.33
C SER A 384 -24.77 3.06 -21.38
N ALA A 385 -25.88 2.54 -20.82
CA ALA A 385 -25.88 1.36 -19.97
C ALA A 385 -25.28 0.12 -20.68
N ASN A 386 -25.44 0.00 -22.01
CA ASN A 386 -24.87 -1.11 -22.78
C ASN A 386 -23.33 -1.02 -22.80
N TYR A 387 -22.79 0.17 -23.02
CA TYR A 387 -21.35 0.41 -23.01
C TYR A 387 -20.75 0.15 -21.63
N GLN A 388 -21.39 0.69 -20.59
CA GLN A 388 -20.98 0.49 -19.20
C GLN A 388 -20.95 -1.01 -18.82
N ARG A 389 -21.97 -1.79 -19.22
CA ARG A 389 -22.00 -3.24 -19.04
C ARG A 389 -20.90 -3.96 -19.82
N SER A 390 -20.57 -3.49 -21.02
CA SER A 390 -19.51 -4.08 -21.85
C SER A 390 -18.13 -3.88 -21.22
N ILE A 391 -17.85 -2.68 -20.70
CA ILE A 391 -16.63 -2.38 -19.93
C ILE A 391 -16.57 -3.27 -18.67
N ALA A 392 -17.64 -3.31 -17.90
CA ALA A 392 -17.74 -4.12 -16.68
C ALA A 392 -17.51 -5.62 -16.97
N ALA A 393 -18.06 -6.13 -18.07
CA ALA A 393 -17.84 -7.52 -18.49
C ALA A 393 -16.39 -7.78 -18.89
N GLY A 394 -15.73 -6.83 -19.54
CA GLY A 394 -14.31 -6.93 -19.85
C GLY A 394 -13.44 -6.96 -18.59
N ILE A 395 -13.74 -6.12 -17.60
CA ILE A 395 -13.08 -6.14 -16.29
C ILE A 395 -13.27 -7.50 -15.61
N ALA A 396 -14.52 -8.00 -15.54
CA ALA A 396 -14.82 -9.25 -14.85
C ALA A 396 -14.17 -10.47 -15.52
N GLN A 397 -14.09 -10.51 -16.85
CA GLN A 397 -13.40 -11.55 -17.61
C GLN A 397 -11.88 -11.48 -17.41
N ALA A 398 -11.31 -10.27 -17.40
CA ALA A 398 -9.89 -10.05 -17.17
C ALA A 398 -9.47 -10.51 -15.76
N VAL A 399 -10.23 -10.15 -14.74
CA VAL A 399 -10.00 -10.61 -13.36
C VAL A 399 -10.07 -12.12 -13.27
N GLU A 400 -11.07 -12.75 -13.89
CA GLU A 400 -11.19 -14.22 -13.89
C GLU A 400 -9.98 -14.90 -14.56
N GLN A 401 -9.55 -14.38 -15.72
CA GLN A 401 -8.36 -14.91 -16.41
C GLN A 401 -7.09 -14.68 -15.60
N TYR A 402 -6.95 -13.51 -14.99
CA TYR A 402 -5.82 -13.20 -14.12
C TYR A 402 -5.75 -14.17 -12.94
N MET A 403 -6.85 -14.38 -12.23
CA MET A 403 -6.92 -15.23 -11.04
C MET A 403 -6.72 -16.72 -11.32
N LYS A 404 -6.95 -17.20 -12.55
CA LYS A 404 -6.65 -18.59 -12.96
C LYS A 404 -5.14 -18.87 -13.02
N HIS A 405 -4.32 -17.84 -13.15
CA HIS A 405 -2.87 -17.96 -13.35
C HIS A 405 -2.04 -17.46 -12.17
N VAL A 406 -2.67 -16.94 -11.14
CA VAL A 406 -1.99 -16.43 -9.95
C VAL A 406 -2.27 -17.33 -8.77
N THR A 407 -1.21 -17.86 -8.18
CA THR A 407 -1.30 -18.49 -6.86
C THR A 407 -1.31 -17.35 -5.84
N LEU A 408 -2.43 -17.06 -5.25
CA LEU A 408 -2.55 -16.06 -4.21
C LEU A 408 -1.89 -16.57 -2.89
N ASN A 409 -0.91 -15.92 -2.23
CA ASN A 409 -0.25 -16.26 -0.93
C ASN A 409 -1.02 -15.78 0.27
#